data_84269691ecb9e07976f1624867a096a5
#
_entry.id   84269691ecb9e07976f1624867a096a5
#
_cell.length_a   1.000
_cell.length_b   1.000
_cell.length_c   1.000
_cell.angle_alpha   90.00
_cell.angle_beta   90.00
_cell.angle_gamma   90.00
#
_symmetry.space_group_name_H-M   'P 1'
#
loop_
_entity.id
_entity.type
_entity.pdbx_description
1 polymer ?
#
loop_
_entity_poly.entity_id
_entity_poly.type
_entity_poly.pdbx_seq_one_letter_code
_entity_poly.pdbx_strand_id
1 'polypeptide(L)'
;LAADPLRTAADVLADAADITLLAHVQPDADSLGSALALGIALQRRGAVVRVAFATPDEMPDTLRPLDVLGLVVPPSAVPAAPDVVVACDAAEPARLGPLAAAFDAARVSIMIDHHVSNPGFGDVQLLDPDAEATVVVASRVLSALGVPLDVDVARCLYAGLVTDTVGFRTAGHAAHRLAAELVGAGVEPTKLVRQLLDTHPFAWFAALARALDGCVLEPDAAGGLGLVHTAVPAADVDRFRAAEIDSVIDTVRTAAEAEVALVLKQVGEQRWSASMRSKGTVDVSRVAARLGGGGHRAAAGFTLDGTVGQVLSEVRSALAAHSRPLAS
;
A
#
# COMPACT_ATOMS: atom_id res chain seq x y z
N LEU A 1 -23.45 -0.49 -24.52
CA LEU A 1 -22.80 -1.17 -23.40
C LEU A 1 -21.45 -0.49 -23.21
N ALA A 2 -21.18 0.06 -22.03
CA ALA A 2 -19.84 0.55 -21.73
C ALA A 2 -18.86 -0.62 -21.87
N ALA A 3 -17.69 -0.38 -22.47
CA ALA A 3 -16.65 -1.40 -22.58
C ALA A 3 -16.23 -1.86 -21.17
N ASP A 4 -15.99 -3.14 -20.99
CA ASP A 4 -15.47 -3.69 -19.74
C ASP A 4 -14.06 -3.13 -19.49
N PRO A 5 -13.82 -2.37 -18.42
CA PRO A 5 -12.51 -1.77 -18.16
C PRO A 5 -11.39 -2.81 -18.09
N LEU A 6 -11.65 -4.00 -17.52
CA LEU A 6 -10.69 -5.08 -17.43
C LEU A 6 -10.26 -5.56 -18.82
N ARG A 7 -11.23 -5.77 -19.70
CA ARG A 7 -10.97 -6.17 -21.08
C ARG A 7 -10.22 -5.09 -21.85
N THR A 8 -10.64 -3.83 -21.69
CA THR A 8 -9.96 -2.68 -22.32
C THR A 8 -8.50 -2.58 -21.89
N ALA A 9 -8.22 -2.69 -20.60
CA ALA A 9 -6.84 -2.67 -20.10
C ALA A 9 -6.01 -3.84 -20.67
N ALA A 10 -6.58 -5.05 -20.68
CA ALA A 10 -5.89 -6.22 -21.23
C ALA A 10 -5.60 -6.05 -22.73
N ASP A 11 -6.55 -5.55 -23.52
CA ASP A 11 -6.35 -5.35 -24.96
C ASP A 11 -5.28 -4.26 -25.21
N VAL A 12 -5.31 -3.13 -24.49
CA VAL A 12 -4.27 -2.08 -24.58
C VAL A 12 -2.89 -2.64 -24.24
N LEU A 13 -2.77 -3.40 -23.15
CA LEU A 13 -1.48 -3.99 -22.74
C LEU A 13 -0.99 -5.10 -23.68
N ALA A 14 -1.90 -5.84 -24.30
CA ALA A 14 -1.54 -6.87 -25.27
C ALA A 14 -0.94 -6.30 -26.56
N ASP A 15 -1.40 -5.14 -26.99
CA ASP A 15 -1.01 -4.48 -28.24
C ASP A 15 0.18 -3.51 -28.04
N ALA A 16 0.52 -3.15 -26.80
CA ALA A 16 1.55 -2.17 -26.51
C ALA A 16 2.96 -2.75 -26.67
N ALA A 17 3.81 -2.04 -27.42
CA ALA A 17 5.21 -2.39 -27.60
C ALA A 17 6.13 -1.76 -26.54
N ASP A 18 5.73 -0.65 -25.92
CA ASP A 18 6.48 0.09 -24.89
C ASP A 18 5.55 0.45 -23.73
N ILE A 19 5.88 -0.03 -22.53
CA ILE A 19 5.01 0.08 -21.35
C ILE A 19 5.82 0.59 -20.16
N THR A 20 5.29 1.61 -19.49
CA THR A 20 5.82 2.12 -18.24
C THR A 20 4.86 1.78 -17.10
N LEU A 21 5.37 1.14 -16.05
CA LEU A 21 4.60 0.76 -14.86
C LEU A 21 5.08 1.60 -13.69
N LEU A 22 4.18 2.29 -13.02
CA LEU A 22 4.49 3.21 -11.93
C LEU A 22 3.93 2.67 -10.61
N ALA A 23 4.80 2.47 -9.63
CA ALA A 23 4.43 2.28 -8.24
C ALA A 23 4.35 3.64 -7.53
N HIS A 24 3.66 3.71 -6.40
CA HIS A 24 3.56 4.92 -5.62
C HIS A 24 4.88 5.32 -4.92
N VAL A 25 4.99 6.57 -4.45
CA VAL A 25 6.10 7.04 -3.60
C VAL A 25 6.17 6.19 -2.34
N GLN A 26 7.39 5.85 -1.90
CA GLN A 26 7.63 4.89 -0.81
C GLN A 26 6.97 3.54 -1.13
N PRO A 27 7.39 2.87 -2.23
CA PRO A 27 6.71 1.69 -2.72
C PRO A 27 6.78 0.55 -1.70
N ASP A 28 5.67 -0.12 -1.54
CA ASP A 28 5.52 -1.33 -0.75
C ASP A 28 5.45 -2.58 -1.65
N ALA A 29 5.14 -3.72 -1.05
CA ALA A 29 5.08 -4.98 -1.79
C ALA A 29 3.82 -5.09 -2.65
N ASP A 30 2.73 -4.35 -2.36
CA ASP A 30 1.53 -4.37 -3.19
C ASP A 30 1.69 -3.53 -4.45
N SER A 31 2.14 -2.28 -4.30
CA SER A 31 2.37 -1.40 -5.44
C SER A 31 3.45 -1.91 -6.38
N LEU A 32 4.62 -2.28 -5.82
CA LEU A 32 5.74 -2.75 -6.63
C LEU A 32 5.53 -4.19 -7.12
N GLY A 33 4.91 -5.05 -6.30
CA GLY A 33 4.54 -6.41 -6.70
C GLY A 33 3.54 -6.42 -7.85
N SER A 34 2.53 -5.54 -7.84
CA SER A 34 1.59 -5.35 -8.94
C SER A 34 2.30 -4.93 -10.22
N ALA A 35 3.16 -3.89 -10.14
CA ALA A 35 3.92 -3.39 -11.28
C ALA A 35 4.89 -4.45 -11.83
N LEU A 36 5.64 -5.14 -10.97
CA LEU A 36 6.59 -6.19 -11.39
C LEU A 36 5.88 -7.42 -11.95
N ALA A 37 4.78 -7.87 -11.38
CA ALA A 37 4.02 -9.01 -11.90
C ALA A 37 3.54 -8.74 -13.34
N LEU A 38 2.94 -7.59 -13.57
CA LEU A 38 2.55 -7.15 -14.92
C LEU A 38 3.78 -6.99 -15.82
N GLY A 39 4.83 -6.34 -15.31
CA GLY A 39 6.05 -6.06 -16.06
C GLY A 39 6.76 -7.32 -16.53
N ILE A 40 6.96 -8.30 -15.67
CA ILE A 40 7.58 -9.58 -16.01
C ILE A 40 6.77 -10.29 -17.10
N ALA A 41 5.45 -10.34 -16.94
CA ALA A 41 4.56 -10.98 -17.88
C ALA A 41 4.59 -10.31 -19.27
N LEU A 42 4.53 -8.99 -19.31
CA LEU A 42 4.53 -8.21 -20.55
C LEU A 42 5.90 -8.24 -21.24
N GLN A 43 6.99 -8.16 -20.49
CA GLN A 43 8.36 -8.31 -21.03
C GLN A 43 8.56 -9.68 -21.68
N ARG A 44 8.05 -10.76 -21.06
CA ARG A 44 8.10 -12.11 -21.63
C ARG A 44 7.26 -12.27 -22.90
N ARG A 45 6.29 -11.40 -23.10
CA ARG A 45 5.50 -11.31 -24.35
C ARG A 45 6.17 -10.45 -25.42
N GLY A 46 7.33 -9.86 -25.13
CA GLY A 46 8.14 -9.11 -26.07
C GLY A 46 7.98 -7.59 -26.03
N ALA A 47 7.19 -7.04 -25.08
CA ALA A 47 7.13 -5.59 -24.88
C ALA A 47 8.43 -5.07 -24.24
N VAL A 48 8.78 -3.83 -24.53
CA VAL A 48 9.77 -3.07 -23.76
C VAL A 48 9.11 -2.55 -22.52
N VAL A 49 9.57 -3.00 -21.34
CA VAL A 49 8.93 -2.65 -20.08
C VAL A 49 9.92 -1.96 -19.15
N ARG A 50 9.45 -0.94 -18.44
CA ARG A 50 10.12 -0.32 -17.31
C ARG A 50 9.18 -0.15 -16.13
N VAL A 51 9.70 -0.34 -14.93
CA VAL A 51 9.01 -0.11 -13.67
C VAL A 51 9.70 1.05 -12.97
N ALA A 52 8.96 2.01 -12.43
CA ALA A 52 9.55 3.14 -11.71
C ALA A 52 8.68 3.60 -10.55
N PHE A 53 9.30 4.25 -9.59
CA PHE A 53 8.68 5.01 -8.50
C PHE A 53 9.53 6.25 -8.23
N ALA A 54 8.92 7.31 -7.67
CA ALA A 54 9.61 8.59 -7.58
C ALA A 54 10.60 8.67 -6.41
N THR A 55 10.25 8.08 -5.27
CA THR A 55 11.06 8.07 -4.04
C THR A 55 10.81 6.77 -3.26
N PRO A 56 11.83 6.24 -2.55
CA PRO A 56 13.22 6.72 -2.45
C PRO A 56 14.00 6.52 -3.75
N ASP A 57 15.25 7.00 -3.83
CA ASP A 57 16.10 6.83 -5.02
C ASP A 57 16.45 5.36 -5.28
N GLU A 58 16.53 4.56 -4.23
CA GLU A 58 16.83 3.13 -4.31
C GLU A 58 15.62 2.28 -3.93
N MET A 59 15.48 1.16 -4.63
CA MET A 59 14.48 0.14 -4.31
C MET A 59 14.71 -0.42 -2.90
N PRO A 60 13.66 -0.57 -2.06
CA PRO A 60 13.78 -1.19 -0.75
C PRO A 60 14.41 -2.59 -0.84
N ASP A 61 15.42 -2.88 -0.01
CA ASP A 61 16.19 -4.14 -0.07
C ASP A 61 15.32 -5.39 0.04
N THR A 62 14.24 -5.32 0.84
CA THR A 62 13.29 -6.43 1.01
C THR A 62 12.53 -6.76 -0.27
N LEU A 63 12.38 -5.80 -1.18
CA LEU A 63 11.63 -5.94 -2.42
C LEU A 63 12.55 -6.24 -3.62
N ARG A 64 13.88 -5.98 -3.52
CA ARG A 64 14.83 -6.25 -4.62
C ARG A 64 14.73 -7.66 -5.22
N PRO A 65 14.54 -8.74 -4.44
CA PRO A 65 14.41 -10.09 -5.00
C PRO A 65 13.16 -10.34 -5.84
N LEU A 66 12.20 -9.40 -5.88
CA LEU A 66 11.03 -9.48 -6.75
C LEU A 66 11.36 -9.03 -8.19
N ASP A 67 12.35 -8.17 -8.37
CA ASP A 67 12.77 -7.67 -9.68
C ASP A 67 13.79 -8.62 -10.35
N VAL A 68 13.33 -9.79 -10.73
CA VAL A 68 14.18 -10.84 -11.32
C VAL A 68 14.69 -10.54 -12.73
N LEU A 69 14.06 -9.56 -13.41
CA LEU A 69 14.45 -9.17 -14.78
C LEU A 69 15.17 -7.80 -14.84
N GLY A 70 15.35 -7.12 -13.71
CA GLY A 70 15.96 -5.79 -13.66
C GLY A 70 15.10 -4.73 -14.37
N LEU A 71 13.78 -4.77 -14.15
CA LEU A 71 12.83 -3.85 -14.78
C LEU A 71 12.76 -2.48 -14.09
N VAL A 72 13.18 -2.42 -12.81
CA VAL A 72 13.14 -1.16 -12.05
C VAL A 72 14.22 -0.22 -12.55
N VAL A 73 13.79 0.95 -12.96
CA VAL A 73 14.65 2.01 -13.48
C VAL A 73 14.50 3.29 -12.63
N PRO A 74 15.53 4.17 -12.59
CA PRO A 74 15.40 5.45 -11.91
C PRO A 74 14.32 6.33 -12.58
N PRO A 75 13.69 7.26 -11.84
CA PRO A 75 12.67 8.17 -12.37
C PRO A 75 13.09 8.92 -13.63
N SER A 76 14.39 9.25 -13.75
CA SER A 76 14.95 9.95 -14.89
C SER A 76 14.97 9.14 -16.20
N ALA A 77 14.78 7.82 -16.12
CA ALA A 77 14.69 6.94 -17.28
C ALA A 77 13.24 6.75 -17.79
N VAL A 78 12.26 7.32 -17.08
CA VAL A 78 10.85 7.34 -17.51
C VAL A 78 10.68 8.38 -18.62
N PRO A 79 10.11 8.03 -19.78
CA PRO A 79 9.81 8.98 -20.84
C PRO A 79 8.85 10.07 -20.32
N ALA A 80 9.04 11.32 -20.78
CA ALA A 80 8.16 12.43 -20.41
C ALA A 80 6.71 12.24 -20.90
N ALA A 81 6.53 11.49 -22.01
CA ALA A 81 5.22 11.10 -22.54
C ALA A 81 5.29 9.63 -22.97
N PRO A 82 5.03 8.67 -22.07
CA PRO A 82 5.03 7.24 -22.37
C PRO A 82 3.94 6.88 -23.39
N ASP A 83 4.14 5.79 -24.15
CA ASP A 83 3.09 5.26 -25.02
C ASP A 83 1.93 4.70 -24.18
N VAL A 84 2.23 3.75 -23.33
CA VAL A 84 1.28 3.21 -22.34
C VAL A 84 1.89 3.34 -20.94
N VAL A 85 1.13 3.90 -20.00
CA VAL A 85 1.52 3.97 -18.60
C VAL A 85 0.47 3.31 -17.71
N VAL A 86 0.92 2.58 -16.70
CA VAL A 86 0.06 1.97 -15.69
C VAL A 86 0.47 2.47 -14.31
N ALA A 87 -0.44 3.08 -13.58
CA ALA A 87 -0.26 3.37 -12.16
C ALA A 87 -0.81 2.20 -11.34
N CYS A 88 0.02 1.65 -10.45
CA CYS A 88 -0.34 0.54 -9.57
C CYS A 88 -0.40 1.04 -8.12
N ASP A 89 -1.55 0.81 -7.46
CA ASP A 89 -1.74 1.04 -6.04
C ASP A 89 -1.54 2.52 -5.62
N ALA A 90 -2.02 3.42 -6.45
CA ALA A 90 -1.94 4.85 -6.19
C ALA A 90 -3.34 5.41 -5.92
N ALA A 91 -3.66 5.67 -4.64
CA ALA A 91 -4.96 6.19 -4.22
C ALA A 91 -5.34 7.55 -4.87
N GLU A 92 -4.35 8.29 -5.36
CA GLU A 92 -4.50 9.58 -6.06
C GLU A 92 -3.24 9.88 -6.89
N PRO A 93 -3.32 10.77 -7.91
CA PRO A 93 -2.16 11.11 -8.74
C PRO A 93 -0.95 11.64 -7.97
N ALA A 94 -1.19 12.34 -6.84
CA ALA A 94 -0.12 12.87 -6.00
C ALA A 94 0.79 11.76 -5.42
N ARG A 95 0.27 10.55 -5.29
CA ARG A 95 1.05 9.37 -4.85
C ARG A 95 2.10 8.92 -5.88
N LEU A 96 2.01 9.37 -7.12
CA LEU A 96 3.05 9.14 -8.13
C LEU A 96 4.22 10.13 -8.00
N GLY A 97 4.09 11.17 -7.16
CA GLY A 97 5.09 12.22 -7.02
C GLY A 97 5.36 12.92 -8.36
N PRO A 98 6.63 13.28 -8.68
CA PRO A 98 6.99 13.90 -9.95
C PRO A 98 6.63 13.06 -11.21
N LEU A 99 6.44 11.75 -11.07
CA LEU A 99 6.05 10.87 -12.19
C LEU A 99 4.58 11.05 -12.60
N ALA A 100 3.76 11.75 -11.82
CA ALA A 100 2.39 12.10 -12.21
C ALA A 100 2.35 12.86 -13.54
N ALA A 101 3.32 13.73 -13.81
CA ALA A 101 3.41 14.46 -15.08
C ALA A 101 3.59 13.52 -16.29
N ALA A 102 4.37 12.46 -16.16
CA ALA A 102 4.55 11.44 -17.20
C ALA A 102 3.27 10.59 -17.37
N PHE A 103 2.55 10.31 -16.27
CA PHE A 103 1.27 9.62 -16.30
C PHE A 103 0.23 10.43 -17.08
N ASP A 104 0.12 11.73 -16.80
CA ASP A 104 -0.83 12.64 -17.45
C ASP A 104 -0.50 12.88 -18.94
N ALA A 105 0.79 12.81 -19.30
CA ALA A 105 1.26 13.06 -20.68
C ALA A 105 1.26 11.79 -21.55
N ALA A 106 0.95 10.63 -21.01
CA ALA A 106 0.96 9.36 -21.73
C ALA A 106 -0.12 9.33 -22.84
N ARG A 107 0.12 8.55 -23.90
CA ARG A 107 -0.89 8.33 -24.93
C ARG A 107 -2.10 7.55 -24.40
N VAL A 108 -1.86 6.57 -23.55
CA VAL A 108 -2.90 5.83 -22.82
C VAL A 108 -2.44 5.64 -21.37
N SER A 109 -3.27 6.04 -20.43
CA SER A 109 -3.05 5.90 -19.01
C SER A 109 -4.04 4.91 -18.38
N ILE A 110 -3.52 3.96 -17.61
CA ILE A 110 -4.29 2.92 -16.90
C ILE A 110 -4.03 3.09 -15.41
N MET A 111 -5.07 3.07 -14.60
CA MET A 111 -4.98 3.01 -13.13
C MET A 111 -5.52 1.68 -12.64
N ILE A 112 -4.73 0.99 -11.80
CA ILE A 112 -5.09 -0.26 -11.12
C ILE A 112 -4.95 -0.04 -9.62
N ASP A 113 -6.06 -0.11 -8.88
CA ASP A 113 -6.07 0.23 -7.46
C ASP A 113 -7.22 -0.45 -6.70
N HIS A 114 -7.11 -0.50 -5.38
CA HIS A 114 -8.15 -1.01 -4.48
C HIS A 114 -8.55 -0.01 -3.37
N HIS A 115 -7.97 1.18 -3.34
CA HIS A 115 -8.27 2.16 -2.29
C HIS A 115 -9.68 2.74 -2.43
N VAL A 116 -10.47 2.65 -1.35
CA VAL A 116 -11.83 3.26 -1.28
C VAL A 116 -11.80 4.78 -1.50
N SER A 117 -10.69 5.43 -1.13
CA SER A 117 -10.51 6.88 -1.27
C SER A 117 -10.11 7.34 -2.67
N ASN A 118 -9.84 6.41 -3.60
CA ASN A 118 -9.43 6.77 -4.96
C ASN A 118 -10.59 7.43 -5.71
N PRO A 119 -10.43 8.69 -6.19
CA PRO A 119 -11.49 9.39 -6.94
C PRO A 119 -11.63 8.90 -8.38
N GLY A 120 -10.75 8.01 -8.83
CA GLY A 120 -10.59 7.61 -10.23
C GLY A 120 -9.77 8.62 -11.04
N PHE A 121 -8.76 8.13 -11.79
CA PHE A 121 -7.93 8.91 -12.70
C PHE A 121 -7.38 8.03 -13.83
N GLY A 122 -6.88 8.64 -14.90
CA GLY A 122 -6.45 7.93 -16.10
C GLY A 122 -7.59 7.55 -17.05
N ASP A 123 -7.21 7.12 -18.25
CA ASP A 123 -8.15 6.79 -19.34
C ASP A 123 -8.91 5.49 -19.08
N VAL A 124 -8.22 4.49 -18.50
CA VAL A 124 -8.80 3.20 -18.12
C VAL A 124 -8.59 3.00 -16.61
N GLN A 125 -9.70 2.77 -15.91
CA GLN A 125 -9.69 2.70 -14.45
C GLN A 125 -10.14 1.31 -13.99
N LEU A 126 -9.24 0.59 -13.32
CA LEU A 126 -9.50 -0.69 -12.67
C LEU A 126 -9.46 -0.48 -11.16
N LEU A 127 -10.54 0.11 -10.64
CA LEU A 127 -10.73 0.33 -9.22
C LEU A 127 -11.67 -0.73 -8.65
N ASP A 128 -11.17 -1.53 -7.70
CA ASP A 128 -11.98 -2.51 -6.97
C ASP A 128 -11.77 -2.34 -5.45
N PRO A 129 -12.60 -1.53 -4.79
CA PRO A 129 -12.50 -1.31 -3.34
C PRO A 129 -12.79 -2.53 -2.47
N ASP A 130 -13.35 -3.59 -3.05
CA ASP A 130 -13.62 -4.86 -2.36
C ASP A 130 -12.45 -5.84 -2.47
N ALA A 131 -11.44 -5.54 -3.31
CA ALA A 131 -10.21 -6.34 -3.38
C ALA A 131 -9.35 -6.11 -2.14
N GLU A 132 -8.75 -7.17 -1.62
CA GLU A 132 -7.91 -7.12 -0.43
C GLU A 132 -6.53 -6.48 -0.67
N ALA A 133 -6.13 -6.35 -1.94
CA ALA A 133 -4.86 -5.76 -2.39
C ALA A 133 -4.93 -5.44 -3.88
N THR A 134 -4.13 -4.51 -4.36
CA THR A 134 -4.02 -4.17 -5.79
C THR A 134 -3.51 -5.36 -6.62
N VAL A 135 -2.66 -6.24 -6.07
CA VAL A 135 -2.24 -7.47 -6.75
C VAL A 135 -3.40 -8.39 -7.11
N VAL A 136 -4.52 -8.35 -6.39
CA VAL A 136 -5.73 -9.10 -6.74
C VAL A 136 -6.33 -8.58 -8.04
N VAL A 137 -6.37 -7.26 -8.22
CA VAL A 137 -6.84 -6.64 -9.47
C VAL A 137 -5.85 -6.91 -10.60
N ALA A 138 -4.54 -6.76 -10.34
CA ALA A 138 -3.48 -7.07 -11.30
C ALA A 138 -3.51 -8.53 -11.77
N SER A 139 -3.83 -9.49 -10.87
CA SER A 139 -3.97 -10.90 -11.23
C SER A 139 -5.11 -11.16 -12.23
N ARG A 140 -6.19 -10.39 -12.13
CA ARG A 140 -7.31 -10.46 -13.11
C ARG A 140 -6.90 -9.92 -14.47
N VAL A 141 -6.07 -8.86 -14.52
CA VAL A 141 -5.51 -8.34 -15.77
C VAL A 141 -4.61 -9.39 -16.42
N LEU A 142 -3.73 -10.04 -15.65
CA LEU A 142 -2.88 -11.14 -16.15
C LEU A 142 -3.70 -12.30 -16.69
N SER A 143 -4.78 -12.67 -16.01
CA SER A 143 -5.71 -13.70 -16.45
C SER A 143 -6.41 -13.30 -17.77
N ALA A 144 -6.88 -12.04 -17.88
CA ALA A 144 -7.50 -11.53 -19.09
C ALA A 144 -6.52 -11.45 -20.29
N LEU A 145 -5.22 -11.23 -20.03
CA LEU A 145 -4.13 -11.32 -20.99
C LEU A 145 -3.83 -12.76 -21.42
N GLY A 146 -4.38 -13.78 -20.74
CA GLY A 146 -4.06 -15.18 -20.99
C GLY A 146 -2.62 -15.56 -20.59
N VAL A 147 -2.04 -14.85 -19.61
CA VAL A 147 -0.69 -15.12 -19.10
C VAL A 147 -0.73 -16.25 -18.09
N PRO A 148 0.02 -17.35 -18.28
CA PRO A 148 0.15 -18.36 -17.24
C PRO A 148 0.91 -17.82 -16.03
N LEU A 149 0.47 -18.17 -14.83
CA LEU A 149 1.18 -17.83 -13.60
C LEU A 149 2.45 -18.70 -13.49
N ASP A 150 3.60 -18.11 -13.77
CA ASP A 150 4.88 -18.70 -13.41
C ASP A 150 5.33 -18.22 -12.02
N VAL A 151 6.40 -18.83 -11.49
CA VAL A 151 6.87 -18.58 -10.13
C VAL A 151 7.31 -17.14 -9.88
N ASP A 152 7.82 -16.43 -10.90
CA ASP A 152 8.32 -15.05 -10.70
C ASP A 152 7.14 -14.08 -10.62
N VAL A 153 6.17 -14.20 -11.54
CA VAL A 153 4.90 -13.44 -11.49
C VAL A 153 4.15 -13.77 -10.20
N ALA A 154 4.03 -15.06 -9.86
CA ALA A 154 3.33 -15.50 -8.66
C ALA A 154 3.98 -14.97 -7.38
N ARG A 155 5.32 -14.87 -7.31
CA ARG A 155 6.04 -14.32 -6.17
C ARG A 155 5.74 -12.83 -5.96
N CYS A 156 5.68 -12.06 -7.03
CA CYS A 156 5.31 -10.65 -6.96
C CYS A 156 3.87 -10.46 -6.46
N LEU A 157 2.92 -11.22 -7.00
CA LEU A 157 1.52 -11.18 -6.55
C LEU A 157 1.37 -11.63 -5.09
N TYR A 158 2.08 -12.71 -4.69
CA TYR A 158 2.01 -13.19 -3.30
C TYR A 158 2.60 -12.20 -2.31
N ALA A 159 3.66 -11.47 -2.70
CA ALA A 159 4.28 -10.46 -1.86
C ALA A 159 3.29 -9.35 -1.50
N GLY A 160 2.60 -8.75 -2.48
CA GLY A 160 1.58 -7.75 -2.22
C GLY A 160 0.41 -8.32 -1.40
N LEU A 161 -0.08 -9.49 -1.77
CA LEU A 161 -1.20 -10.12 -1.08
C LEU A 161 -0.91 -10.37 0.40
N VAL A 162 0.26 -10.91 0.74
CA VAL A 162 0.59 -11.24 2.13
C VAL A 162 0.86 -10.03 2.99
N THR A 163 1.41 -8.95 2.41
CA THR A 163 1.68 -7.71 3.17
C THR A 163 0.40 -6.94 3.43
N ASP A 164 -0.43 -6.72 2.43
CA ASP A 164 -1.67 -5.95 2.55
C ASP A 164 -2.72 -6.64 3.43
N THR A 165 -2.74 -7.97 3.42
CA THR A 165 -3.60 -8.75 4.30
C THR A 165 -2.99 -8.99 5.69
N VAL A 166 -1.84 -8.36 5.99
CA VAL A 166 -1.12 -8.51 7.27
C VAL A 166 -0.92 -10.00 7.62
N GLY A 167 -0.35 -10.75 6.67
CA GLY A 167 -0.17 -12.19 6.82
C GLY A 167 -1.49 -12.97 6.82
N PHE A 168 -2.42 -12.59 5.95
CA PHE A 168 -3.77 -13.18 5.80
C PHE A 168 -4.72 -12.97 6.99
N ARG A 169 -4.40 -12.07 7.92
CA ARG A 169 -5.29 -11.77 9.07
C ARG A 169 -6.57 -11.03 8.65
N THR A 170 -6.53 -10.29 7.55
CA THR A 170 -7.67 -9.55 7.01
C THR A 170 -8.17 -10.13 5.68
N ALA A 171 -7.64 -11.29 5.27
CA ALA A 171 -7.95 -11.92 4.00
C ALA A 171 -9.33 -12.55 3.98
N GLY A 172 -10.08 -12.28 2.91
CA GLY A 172 -11.31 -12.97 2.57
C GLY A 172 -11.07 -14.21 1.72
N HIS A 173 -12.17 -14.81 1.24
CA HIS A 173 -12.15 -16.03 0.43
C HIS A 173 -11.34 -15.84 -0.89
N ALA A 174 -11.45 -14.68 -1.53
CA ALA A 174 -10.79 -14.42 -2.80
C ALA A 174 -9.26 -14.39 -2.65
N ALA A 175 -8.74 -13.72 -1.60
CA ALA A 175 -7.33 -13.69 -1.28
C ALA A 175 -6.77 -15.10 -0.97
N HIS A 176 -7.46 -15.90 -0.17
CA HIS A 176 -7.02 -17.27 0.13
C HIS A 176 -7.01 -18.17 -1.11
N ARG A 177 -7.98 -18.04 -2.00
CA ARG A 177 -8.00 -18.78 -3.26
C ARG A 177 -6.82 -18.38 -4.16
N LEU A 178 -6.60 -17.09 -4.34
CA LEU A 178 -5.45 -16.58 -5.11
C LEU A 178 -4.13 -17.08 -4.48
N ALA A 179 -3.98 -17.00 -3.16
CA ALA A 179 -2.79 -17.50 -2.48
C ALA A 179 -2.54 -18.99 -2.77
N ALA A 180 -3.57 -19.82 -2.78
CA ALA A 180 -3.44 -21.24 -3.10
C ALA A 180 -2.97 -21.47 -4.56
N GLU A 181 -3.47 -20.68 -5.52
CA GLU A 181 -3.03 -20.71 -6.91
C GLU A 181 -1.55 -20.29 -7.04
N LEU A 182 -1.14 -19.23 -6.33
CA LEU A 182 0.23 -18.73 -6.35
C LEU A 182 1.22 -19.72 -5.73
N VAL A 183 0.82 -20.40 -4.63
CA VAL A 183 1.63 -21.48 -4.04
C VAL A 183 1.72 -22.66 -5.01
N GLY A 184 0.62 -22.99 -5.70
CA GLY A 184 0.60 -24.00 -6.76
C GLY A 184 1.54 -23.68 -7.93
N ALA A 185 1.77 -22.40 -8.23
CA ALA A 185 2.72 -21.91 -9.22
C ALA A 185 4.20 -21.95 -8.75
N GLY A 186 4.45 -22.34 -7.50
CA GLY A 186 5.80 -22.58 -6.97
C GLY A 186 6.32 -21.54 -5.98
N VAL A 187 5.45 -20.63 -5.47
CA VAL A 187 5.85 -19.71 -4.40
C VAL A 187 6.17 -20.51 -3.13
N GLU A 188 7.25 -20.14 -2.46
CA GLU A 188 7.64 -20.64 -1.16
C GLU A 188 7.20 -19.64 -0.05
N PRO A 189 5.99 -19.79 0.55
CA PRO A 189 5.43 -18.79 1.48
C PRO A 189 6.36 -18.49 2.65
N THR A 190 6.89 -19.51 3.30
CA THR A 190 7.76 -19.35 4.49
C THR A 190 8.99 -18.50 4.18
N LYS A 191 9.59 -18.66 3.00
CA LYS A 191 10.77 -17.91 2.59
C LYS A 191 10.43 -16.44 2.32
N LEU A 192 9.33 -16.22 1.61
CA LEU A 192 8.90 -14.88 1.22
C LEU A 192 8.39 -14.07 2.43
N VAL A 193 7.57 -14.68 3.28
CA VAL A 193 7.08 -14.05 4.52
C VAL A 193 8.23 -13.68 5.45
N ARG A 194 9.19 -14.60 5.64
CA ARG A 194 10.40 -14.29 6.43
C ARG A 194 11.13 -13.07 5.89
N GLN A 195 11.29 -12.96 4.56
CA GLN A 195 11.98 -11.84 3.94
C GLN A 195 11.23 -10.52 4.11
N LEU A 196 9.91 -10.53 3.98
CA LEU A 196 9.09 -9.33 3.94
C LEU A 196 8.62 -8.86 5.32
N LEU A 197 8.27 -9.81 6.23
CA LEU A 197 7.57 -9.51 7.46
C LEU A 197 8.34 -9.93 8.73
N ASP A 198 9.19 -10.97 8.66
CA ASP A 198 9.77 -11.59 9.85
C ASP A 198 11.29 -11.40 9.95
N THR A 199 11.86 -10.39 9.27
CA THR A 199 13.30 -10.11 9.32
C THR A 199 13.53 -8.64 9.65
N HIS A 200 14.01 -8.41 10.87
CA HIS A 200 14.33 -7.08 11.39
C HIS A 200 15.75 -7.01 11.92
N PRO A 201 16.44 -5.85 11.82
CA PRO A 201 17.72 -5.65 12.50
C PRO A 201 17.56 -5.84 14.01
N PHE A 202 18.54 -6.47 14.69
CA PHE A 202 18.46 -6.68 16.15
C PHE A 202 18.23 -5.37 16.92
N ALA A 203 18.82 -4.26 16.47
CA ALA A 203 18.64 -2.95 17.07
C ALA A 203 17.17 -2.45 17.03
N TRP A 204 16.34 -2.97 16.10
CA TRP A 204 14.92 -2.66 16.01
C TRP A 204 14.14 -3.05 17.27
N PHE A 205 14.49 -4.15 17.91
CA PHE A 205 13.77 -4.60 19.12
C PHE A 205 13.82 -3.56 20.25
N ALA A 206 14.93 -2.83 20.39
CA ALA A 206 15.03 -1.76 21.37
C ALA A 206 14.18 -0.53 21.00
N ALA A 207 14.05 -0.19 19.72
CA ALA A 207 13.17 0.87 19.26
C ALA A 207 11.69 0.49 19.44
N LEU A 208 11.32 -0.73 19.06
CA LEU A 208 9.98 -1.27 19.27
C LEU A 208 9.62 -1.28 20.77
N ALA A 209 10.54 -1.72 21.64
CA ALA A 209 10.31 -1.72 23.08
C ALA A 209 10.02 -0.30 23.61
N ARG A 210 10.76 0.73 23.16
CA ARG A 210 10.47 2.13 23.53
C ARG A 210 9.11 2.60 23.04
N ALA A 211 8.76 2.27 21.81
CA ALA A 211 7.47 2.63 21.25
C ALA A 211 6.31 1.99 22.03
N LEU A 212 6.47 0.72 22.46
CA LEU A 212 5.45 0.01 23.25
C LEU A 212 5.40 0.50 24.69
N ASP A 213 6.53 0.82 25.32
CA ASP A 213 6.58 1.43 26.67
C ASP A 213 5.92 2.81 26.69
N GLY A 214 5.98 3.55 25.57
CA GLY A 214 5.30 4.83 25.39
C GLY A 214 3.83 4.74 25.03
N CYS A 215 3.21 3.55 25.02
CA CYS A 215 1.79 3.41 24.70
C CYS A 215 0.91 4.00 25.81
N VAL A 216 -0.10 4.77 25.38
CA VAL A 216 -1.13 5.34 26.24
C VAL A 216 -2.49 4.81 25.82
N LEU A 217 -3.26 4.31 26.78
CA LEU A 217 -4.65 3.89 26.59
C LEU A 217 -5.59 4.99 27.06
N GLU A 218 -6.53 5.38 26.22
CA GLU A 218 -7.61 6.34 26.51
C GLU A 218 -8.96 5.62 26.36
N PRO A 219 -9.51 5.02 27.42
CA PRO A 219 -10.73 4.20 27.34
C PRO A 219 -11.96 4.98 26.88
N ASP A 220 -12.05 6.27 27.26
CA ASP A 220 -13.19 7.13 26.93
C ASP A 220 -13.11 7.77 25.55
N ALA A 221 -11.98 7.65 24.84
CA ALA A 221 -11.83 8.15 23.49
C ALA A 221 -12.68 7.36 22.49
N ALA A 222 -12.82 7.88 21.28
CA ALA A 222 -13.61 7.25 20.21
C ALA A 222 -15.06 6.91 20.65
N GLY A 223 -15.69 7.81 21.44
CA GLY A 223 -17.06 7.60 21.93
C GLY A 223 -17.19 6.49 22.99
N GLY A 224 -16.13 6.22 23.74
CA GLY A 224 -16.07 5.15 24.75
C GLY A 224 -15.64 3.80 24.19
N LEU A 225 -15.19 3.75 22.94
CA LEU A 225 -14.69 2.52 22.30
C LEU A 225 -13.17 2.30 22.52
N GLY A 226 -12.48 3.30 23.05
CA GLY A 226 -11.06 3.27 23.38
C GLY A 226 -10.14 3.63 22.20
N LEU A 227 -9.09 4.39 22.53
CA LEU A 227 -7.94 4.70 21.68
C LEU A 227 -6.66 4.26 22.37
N VAL A 228 -5.82 3.50 21.70
CA VAL A 228 -4.44 3.26 22.13
C VAL A 228 -3.50 4.00 21.16
N HIS A 229 -2.55 4.74 21.70
CA HIS A 229 -1.61 5.48 20.84
C HIS A 229 -0.18 5.48 21.39
N THR A 230 0.78 5.67 20.48
CA THR A 230 2.19 5.90 20.80
C THR A 230 2.81 6.84 19.78
N ALA A 231 4.00 7.37 20.11
CA ALA A 231 4.79 8.20 19.22
C ALA A 231 6.20 7.61 19.04
N VAL A 232 6.65 7.56 17.79
CA VAL A 232 8.00 7.14 17.40
C VAL A 232 8.81 8.41 17.09
N PRO A 233 9.89 8.68 17.84
CA PRO A 233 10.70 9.89 17.65
C PRO A 233 11.50 9.81 16.33
N ALA A 234 11.88 10.99 15.79
CA ALA A 234 12.66 11.12 14.56
C ALA A 234 13.94 10.27 14.56
N ALA A 235 14.64 10.20 15.70
CA ALA A 235 15.86 9.42 15.84
C ALA A 235 15.66 7.91 15.56
N ASP A 236 14.48 7.37 15.80
CA ASP A 236 14.13 5.99 15.46
C ASP A 236 13.57 5.91 14.03
N VAL A 237 12.78 6.91 13.59
CA VAL A 237 12.26 6.96 12.21
C VAL A 237 13.39 7.03 11.18
N ASP A 238 14.41 7.86 11.42
CA ASP A 238 15.55 8.03 10.51
C ASP A 238 16.52 6.83 10.51
N ARG A 239 16.47 6.02 11.56
CA ARG A 239 17.41 4.90 11.76
C ARG A 239 16.97 3.60 11.11
N PHE A 240 15.69 3.39 10.95
CA PHE A 240 15.10 2.14 10.48
C PHE A 240 14.35 2.34 9.17
N ARG A 241 14.17 1.25 8.42
CA ARG A 241 13.36 1.28 7.19
C ARG A 241 11.91 1.64 7.50
N ALA A 242 11.23 2.23 6.54
CA ALA A 242 9.81 2.56 6.69
C ALA A 242 8.96 1.35 7.12
N ALA A 243 9.26 0.16 6.58
CA ALA A 243 8.55 -1.08 6.92
C ALA A 243 8.63 -1.44 8.41
N GLU A 244 9.80 -1.26 9.07
CA GLU A 244 9.91 -1.47 10.51
C GLU A 244 9.08 -0.46 11.29
N ILE A 245 9.20 0.81 10.92
CA ILE A 245 8.47 1.89 11.61
C ILE A 245 6.95 1.70 11.43
N ASP A 246 6.51 1.31 10.24
CA ASP A 246 5.10 1.07 9.96
C ASP A 246 4.56 -0.19 10.66
N SER A 247 5.41 -1.19 10.95
CA SER A 247 5.00 -2.40 11.67
C SER A 247 4.67 -2.18 13.15
N VAL A 248 5.08 -1.07 13.77
CA VAL A 248 4.73 -0.73 15.17
C VAL A 248 3.22 -0.79 15.38
N ILE A 249 2.44 -0.28 14.43
CA ILE A 249 0.97 -0.25 14.54
C ILE A 249 0.37 -1.67 14.60
N ASP A 250 1.03 -2.67 14.00
CA ASP A 250 0.52 -4.05 13.99
C ASP A 250 0.59 -4.71 15.36
N THR A 251 1.48 -4.24 16.22
CA THR A 251 1.51 -4.64 17.63
C THR A 251 0.53 -3.79 18.45
N VAL A 252 0.56 -2.46 18.30
CA VAL A 252 -0.25 -1.53 19.09
C VAL A 252 -1.76 -1.80 18.91
N ARG A 253 -2.22 -2.10 17.69
CA ARG A 253 -3.63 -2.41 17.39
C ARG A 253 -4.17 -3.66 18.06
N THR A 254 -3.30 -4.48 18.66
CA THR A 254 -3.75 -5.70 19.36
C THR A 254 -4.23 -5.44 20.77
N ALA A 255 -4.11 -4.22 21.31
CA ALA A 255 -4.64 -3.86 22.62
C ALA A 255 -6.15 -4.16 22.72
N ALA A 256 -6.54 -5.02 23.66
CA ALA A 256 -7.91 -5.52 23.76
C ALA A 256 -8.93 -4.42 24.06
N GLU A 257 -8.52 -3.43 24.84
CA GLU A 257 -9.33 -2.37 25.41
C GLU A 257 -9.56 -1.18 24.46
N ALA A 258 -8.96 -1.17 23.27
CA ALA A 258 -9.10 -0.08 22.31
C ALA A 258 -9.64 -0.58 20.96
N GLU A 259 -10.65 0.10 20.45
CA GLU A 259 -11.16 -0.06 19.09
C GLU A 259 -10.20 0.53 18.07
N VAL A 260 -9.59 1.68 18.40
CA VAL A 260 -8.69 2.42 17.50
C VAL A 260 -7.27 2.41 18.05
N ALA A 261 -6.32 2.12 17.17
CA ALA A 261 -4.90 2.28 17.42
C ALA A 261 -4.32 3.41 16.55
N LEU A 262 -3.38 4.18 17.10
CA LEU A 262 -2.69 5.27 16.42
C LEU A 262 -1.19 5.20 16.72
N VAL A 263 -0.38 5.28 15.69
CA VAL A 263 1.07 5.49 15.81
C VAL A 263 1.45 6.78 15.09
N LEU A 264 2.04 7.71 15.83
CA LEU A 264 2.58 8.96 15.33
C LEU A 264 4.08 8.79 15.07
N LYS A 265 4.53 9.05 13.86
CA LYS A 265 5.93 8.94 13.41
C LYS A 265 6.44 10.35 13.14
N GLN A 266 7.48 10.78 13.85
CA GLN A 266 8.06 12.11 13.69
C GLN A 266 8.90 12.18 12.41
N VAL A 267 8.38 12.85 11.39
CA VAL A 267 9.03 13.01 10.07
C VAL A 267 9.59 14.40 9.84
N GLY A 268 9.57 15.25 10.86
CA GLY A 268 10.13 16.61 10.90
C GLY A 268 10.06 17.17 12.31
N GLU A 269 10.61 18.36 12.54
CA GLU A 269 10.70 18.95 13.88
C GLU A 269 9.32 19.05 14.59
N GLN A 270 8.30 19.48 13.83
CA GLN A 270 6.90 19.51 14.27
C GLN A 270 5.99 18.90 13.21
N ARG A 271 6.41 17.80 12.59
CA ARG A 271 5.65 17.14 11.53
C ARG A 271 5.55 15.64 11.81
N TRP A 272 4.32 15.15 11.80
CA TRP A 272 4.00 13.78 12.18
C TRP A 272 3.24 13.08 11.07
N SER A 273 3.76 11.94 10.62
CA SER A 273 3.02 10.97 9.83
C SER A 273 2.31 10.02 10.79
N ALA A 274 1.04 9.78 10.55
CA ALA A 274 0.18 8.96 11.41
C ALA A 274 -0.30 7.71 10.69
N SER A 275 -0.25 6.57 11.37
CA SER A 275 -0.92 5.34 10.97
C SER A 275 -2.03 5.04 11.95
N MET A 276 -3.25 4.79 11.44
CA MET A 276 -4.42 4.41 12.22
C MET A 276 -4.89 3.02 11.83
N ARG A 277 -5.38 2.26 12.82
CA ARG A 277 -6.08 0.99 12.61
C ARG A 277 -7.34 0.96 13.45
N SER A 278 -8.37 0.29 12.95
CA SER A 278 -9.65 0.05 13.64
C SER A 278 -9.96 -1.44 13.65
N LYS A 279 -10.65 -1.91 14.68
CA LYS A 279 -11.17 -3.29 14.75
C LYS A 279 -12.48 -3.46 13.95
N GLY A 280 -12.97 -2.38 13.30
CA GLY A 280 -14.09 -2.42 12.36
C GLY A 280 -15.32 -1.60 12.74
N THR A 281 -15.44 -1.16 14.01
CA THR A 281 -16.57 -0.32 14.42
C THR A 281 -16.39 1.12 13.97
N VAL A 282 -15.20 1.68 14.11
CA VAL A 282 -14.86 3.05 13.69
C VAL A 282 -14.30 3.03 12.27
N ASP A 283 -14.83 3.88 11.40
CA ASP A 283 -14.28 4.11 10.06
C ASP A 283 -13.13 5.12 10.13
N VAL A 284 -11.89 4.62 10.22
CA VAL A 284 -10.70 5.46 10.33
C VAL A 284 -10.36 6.19 9.03
N SER A 285 -10.88 5.77 7.87
CA SER A 285 -10.67 6.51 6.61
C SER A 285 -11.33 7.88 6.66
N ARG A 286 -12.52 7.99 7.25
CA ARG A 286 -13.22 9.26 7.44
C ARG A 286 -12.50 10.18 8.43
N VAL A 287 -11.92 9.58 9.48
CA VAL A 287 -11.10 10.33 10.45
C VAL A 287 -9.86 10.89 9.74
N ALA A 288 -9.15 10.06 8.99
CA ALA A 288 -7.97 10.47 8.22
C ALA A 288 -8.31 11.53 7.17
N ALA A 289 -9.39 11.37 6.40
CA ALA A 289 -9.83 12.34 5.40
C ALA A 289 -10.09 13.73 6.01
N ARG A 290 -10.70 13.80 7.21
CA ARG A 290 -10.88 15.06 7.94
C ARG A 290 -9.56 15.74 8.33
N LEU A 291 -8.50 14.93 8.49
CA LEU A 291 -7.14 15.39 8.84
C LEU A 291 -6.24 15.52 7.61
N GLY A 292 -6.81 15.53 6.40
CA GLY A 292 -6.07 15.70 5.14
C GLY A 292 -5.35 14.45 4.65
N GLY A 293 -5.76 13.27 5.12
CA GLY A 293 -5.24 11.98 4.71
C GLY A 293 -6.28 11.08 4.05
N GLY A 294 -6.07 9.76 4.09
CA GLY A 294 -6.97 8.78 3.46
C GLY A 294 -6.63 7.35 3.85
N GLY A 295 -7.23 6.40 3.15
CA GLY A 295 -7.02 4.97 3.33
C GLY A 295 -8.32 4.17 3.30
N HIS A 296 -8.28 3.00 3.93
CA HIS A 296 -9.40 2.08 4.05
C HIS A 296 -10.13 2.25 5.39
N ARG A 297 -11.35 1.69 5.47
CA ARG A 297 -12.19 1.73 6.68
C ARG A 297 -11.44 1.29 7.94
N ALA A 298 -10.63 0.24 7.86
CA ALA A 298 -9.91 -0.32 9.01
C ALA A 298 -8.44 0.12 9.10
N ALA A 299 -7.90 0.81 8.08
CA ALA A 299 -6.49 1.20 7.99
C ALA A 299 -6.36 2.51 7.22
N ALA A 300 -5.92 3.57 7.86
CA ALA A 300 -5.80 4.88 7.24
C ALA A 300 -4.60 5.64 7.82
N GLY A 301 -4.18 6.70 7.13
CA GLY A 301 -3.07 7.54 7.54
C GLY A 301 -3.25 9.00 7.13
N PHE A 302 -2.52 9.86 7.79
CA PHE A 302 -2.49 11.30 7.50
C PHE A 302 -1.15 11.89 7.91
N THR A 303 -0.90 13.15 7.54
CA THR A 303 0.26 13.90 8.02
C THR A 303 -0.21 15.24 8.57
N LEU A 304 0.23 15.59 9.78
CA LEU A 304 -0.10 16.87 10.42
C LEU A 304 1.15 17.56 10.96
N ASP A 305 1.11 18.89 10.93
CA ASP A 305 2.08 19.75 11.59
C ASP A 305 1.59 20.12 13.00
N GLY A 306 2.51 20.27 13.95
CA GLY A 306 2.25 20.64 15.33
C GLY A 306 3.02 19.79 16.35
N THR A 307 2.82 20.09 17.64
CA THR A 307 3.32 19.24 18.71
C THR A 307 2.50 17.94 18.79
N VAL A 308 3.05 16.88 19.39
CA VAL A 308 2.31 15.61 19.64
C VAL A 308 0.97 15.88 20.30
N GLY A 309 0.94 16.77 21.32
CA GLY A 309 -0.30 17.10 22.03
C GLY A 309 -1.35 17.78 21.13
N GLN A 310 -0.94 18.65 20.21
CA GLN A 310 -1.85 19.29 19.25
C GLN A 310 -2.39 18.24 18.26
N VAL A 311 -1.52 17.38 17.68
CA VAL A 311 -1.93 16.32 16.76
C VAL A 311 -2.91 15.37 17.44
N LEU A 312 -2.64 14.93 18.69
CA LEU A 312 -3.55 14.09 19.45
C LEU A 312 -4.90 14.78 19.73
N SER A 313 -4.91 16.10 19.98
CA SER A 313 -6.14 16.86 20.16
C SER A 313 -7.01 16.86 18.90
N GLU A 314 -6.41 17.06 17.73
CA GLU A 314 -7.11 16.99 16.44
C GLU A 314 -7.65 15.58 16.17
N VAL A 315 -6.86 14.54 16.46
CA VAL A 315 -7.30 13.14 16.31
C VAL A 315 -8.49 12.85 17.23
N ARG A 316 -8.44 13.24 18.51
CA ARG A 316 -9.57 13.04 19.45
C ARG A 316 -10.83 13.75 18.97
N SER A 317 -10.69 15.00 18.47
CA SER A 317 -11.81 15.76 17.91
C SER A 317 -12.41 15.07 16.68
N ALA A 318 -11.56 14.59 15.78
CA ALA A 318 -12.01 13.88 14.58
C ALA A 318 -12.68 12.53 14.93
N LEU A 319 -12.14 11.77 15.87
CA LEU A 319 -12.73 10.53 16.37
C LEU A 319 -14.09 10.78 17.02
N ALA A 320 -14.23 11.78 17.89
CA ALA A 320 -15.49 12.12 18.55
C ALA A 320 -16.61 12.45 17.55
N ALA A 321 -16.26 13.04 16.40
CA ALA A 321 -17.22 13.36 15.35
C ALA A 321 -17.69 12.12 14.55
N HIS A 322 -16.90 11.03 14.52
CA HIS A 322 -17.14 9.86 13.65
C HIS A 322 -17.41 8.55 14.42
N SER A 323 -17.33 8.58 15.76
CA SER A 323 -17.53 7.40 16.63
C SER A 323 -18.93 7.32 17.24
N ARG A 324 -19.92 8.06 16.72
CA ARG A 324 -21.31 7.87 17.20
C ARG A 324 -21.78 6.49 16.75
N PRO A 325 -22.25 5.62 17.68
CA PRO A 325 -22.94 4.40 17.29
C PRO A 325 -24.08 4.80 16.33
N LEU A 326 -24.22 4.10 15.22
CA LEU A 326 -25.44 4.17 14.43
C LEU A 326 -26.57 3.86 15.40
N ALA A 327 -27.45 4.84 15.65
CA ALA A 327 -28.62 4.64 16.49
C ALA A 327 -29.37 3.42 15.92
N SER A 328 -29.51 2.41 16.79
CA SER A 328 -30.21 1.15 16.54
C SER A 328 -31.66 1.38 16.16
#